data_31e346424cfc55c7b3569d0803f7f8a4
#
_entry.id   31e346424cfc55c7b3569d0803f7f8a4
#
_cell.length_a   1.000
_cell.length_b   1.000
_cell.length_c   1.000
_cell.angle_alpha   90.00
_cell.angle_beta   90.00
_cell.angle_gamma   90.00
#
_symmetry.space_group_name_H-M   'P 1'
#
loop_
_entity.id
_entity.type
_entity.pdbx_description
1 polymer ?
#
loop_
_entity_poly.entity_id
_entity_poly.type
_entity_poly.pdbx_seq_one_letter_code
_entity_poly.pdbx_strand_id
1 'polypeptide(L)'
;MSQYFEVHPQNPQPRLLKQAVQILHGGGIAAIPTDSSYALVCHLDDKAAAESLRRIRGVDDKHHLTLLCRDLSELASYARVDNKQYRLLKLATPGPYTFILEATKEVPRRVSHPSRRTIGLRVPQHAVTQALLELLGQPLLATTLIPPGETEPLNDPQEIRERFQKSVAAIVDAGACPMQPTTVIDLSNDGPILVRQGRGDPAVLGLSADS
;
A
#
# COMPACT_ATOMS: atom_id res chain seq x y z
N MET A 1 -15.07 18.36 2.70
CA MET A 1 -15.53 17.55 1.56
C MET A 1 -14.30 17.16 0.76
N SER A 2 -14.15 15.90 0.36
CA SER A 2 -12.97 15.42 -0.38
C SER A 2 -12.91 16.02 -1.79
N GLN A 3 -11.67 16.18 -2.30
CA GLN A 3 -11.44 16.40 -3.71
C GLN A 3 -11.51 15.08 -4.46
N TYR A 4 -12.19 15.09 -5.60
CA TYR A 4 -12.38 13.90 -6.43
C TYR A 4 -11.66 14.10 -7.76
N PHE A 5 -10.71 13.19 -8.06
CA PHE A 5 -9.88 13.26 -9.25
C PHE A 5 -10.17 12.05 -10.15
N GLU A 6 -10.86 12.28 -11.25
CA GLU A 6 -10.99 11.28 -12.31
C GLU A 6 -9.72 11.30 -13.18
N VAL A 7 -8.99 10.19 -13.18
CA VAL A 7 -7.74 10.08 -13.92
C VAL A 7 -7.80 8.91 -14.90
N HIS A 8 -7.05 9.04 -16.00
CA HIS A 8 -6.94 7.93 -16.96
C HIS A 8 -6.14 6.79 -16.33
N PRO A 9 -6.65 5.54 -16.35
CA PRO A 9 -6.03 4.42 -15.60
C PRO A 9 -4.65 4.01 -16.12
N GLN A 10 -4.36 4.22 -17.41
CA GLN A 10 -3.09 3.86 -18.03
C GLN A 10 -2.17 5.07 -18.26
N ASN A 11 -2.74 6.27 -18.34
CA ASN A 11 -2.01 7.49 -18.64
C ASN A 11 -2.57 8.65 -17.81
N PRO A 12 -2.38 8.64 -16.48
CA PRO A 12 -2.98 9.61 -15.58
C PRO A 12 -2.44 11.01 -15.83
N GLN A 13 -3.33 11.99 -15.72
CA GLN A 13 -3.01 13.41 -15.94
C GLN A 13 -2.10 13.93 -14.82
N PRO A 14 -0.85 14.37 -15.12
CA PRO A 14 0.09 14.80 -14.09
C PRO A 14 -0.42 15.96 -13.23
N ARG A 15 -1.19 16.86 -13.79
CA ARG A 15 -1.78 18.00 -13.06
C ARG A 15 -2.69 17.56 -11.92
N LEU A 16 -3.52 16.55 -12.16
CA LEU A 16 -4.43 16.02 -11.13
C LEU A 16 -3.67 15.25 -10.05
N LEU A 17 -2.68 14.46 -10.45
CA LEU A 17 -1.85 13.72 -9.49
C LEU A 17 -1.01 14.65 -8.62
N LYS A 18 -0.50 15.76 -9.15
CA LYS A 18 0.21 16.78 -8.35
C LYS A 18 -0.68 17.39 -7.27
N GLN A 19 -1.96 17.62 -7.57
CA GLN A 19 -2.91 18.10 -6.55
C GLN A 19 -3.14 17.05 -5.46
N ALA A 20 -3.29 15.78 -5.81
CA ALA A 20 -3.41 14.68 -4.84
C ALA A 20 -2.16 14.57 -3.96
N VAL A 21 -0.97 14.71 -4.55
CA VAL A 21 0.32 14.71 -3.81
C VAL A 21 0.40 15.88 -2.83
N GLN A 22 -0.05 17.07 -3.20
CA GLN A 22 -0.10 18.23 -2.29
C GLN A 22 -1.01 17.96 -1.09
N ILE A 23 -2.15 17.30 -1.30
CA ILE A 23 -3.06 16.90 -0.22
C ILE A 23 -2.37 15.93 0.73
N LEU A 24 -1.64 14.94 0.21
CA LEU A 24 -0.88 13.98 1.00
C LEU A 24 0.24 14.66 1.80
N HIS A 25 0.99 15.57 1.20
CA HIS A 25 2.00 16.37 1.90
C HIS A 25 1.40 17.25 3.01
N GLY A 26 0.19 17.71 2.84
CA GLY A 26 -0.56 18.47 3.84
C GLY A 26 -1.17 17.63 4.97
N GLY A 27 -0.89 16.34 5.03
CA GLY A 27 -1.41 15.42 6.07
C GLY A 27 -2.78 14.84 5.75
N GLY A 28 -3.28 15.01 4.53
CA GLY A 28 -4.56 14.43 4.09
C GLY A 28 -4.48 12.92 3.87
N ILE A 29 -5.61 12.25 4.08
CA ILE A 29 -5.79 10.85 3.73
C ILE A 29 -6.40 10.77 2.32
N ALA A 30 -5.89 9.89 1.48
CA ALA A 30 -6.44 9.65 0.16
C ALA A 30 -6.88 8.19 -0.02
N ALA A 31 -7.91 8.00 -0.84
CA ALA A 31 -8.26 6.69 -1.40
C ALA A 31 -7.67 6.61 -2.80
N ILE A 32 -6.86 5.60 -3.07
CA ILE A 32 -6.18 5.41 -4.35
C ILE A 32 -6.35 3.98 -4.87
N PRO A 33 -6.37 3.78 -6.20
CA PRO A 33 -6.41 2.44 -6.76
C PRO A 33 -5.07 1.72 -6.59
N THR A 34 -5.11 0.39 -6.55
CA THR A 34 -3.92 -0.47 -6.64
C THR A 34 -4.19 -1.67 -7.53
N ASP A 35 -3.21 -2.55 -7.70
CA ASP A 35 -3.34 -3.82 -8.43
C ASP A 35 -4.07 -4.92 -7.65
N SER A 36 -4.53 -4.66 -6.42
CA SER A 36 -5.29 -5.61 -5.60
C SER A 36 -6.68 -5.10 -5.20
N SER A 37 -6.78 -3.84 -4.81
CA SER A 37 -8.02 -3.14 -4.40
C SER A 37 -7.71 -1.65 -4.21
N TYR A 38 -8.72 -0.83 -3.92
CA TYR A 38 -8.46 0.52 -3.41
C TYR A 38 -7.81 0.47 -2.04
N ALA A 39 -6.94 1.43 -1.77
CA ALA A 39 -6.23 1.58 -0.51
C ALA A 39 -6.48 2.97 0.08
N LEU A 40 -6.52 3.05 1.41
CA LEU A 40 -6.35 4.30 2.14
C LEU A 40 -4.86 4.54 2.34
N VAL A 41 -4.40 5.73 2.01
CA VAL A 41 -2.98 6.09 2.08
C VAL A 41 -2.76 7.43 2.76
N CYS A 42 -1.58 7.56 3.36
CA CYS A 42 -1.12 8.81 3.94
C CYS A 42 0.41 8.93 3.83
N HIS A 43 0.91 10.13 4.11
CA HIS A 43 2.34 10.41 4.16
C HIS A 43 3.02 9.61 5.28
N LEU A 44 4.17 9.01 4.99
CA LEU A 44 4.89 8.14 5.93
C LEU A 44 5.29 8.86 7.23
N ASP A 45 5.77 10.08 7.13
CA ASP A 45 6.32 10.83 8.27
C ASP A 45 5.26 11.54 9.11
N ASP A 46 4.01 11.54 8.69
CA ASP A 46 2.92 12.21 9.38
C ASP A 46 2.22 11.27 10.37
N LYS A 47 2.56 11.43 11.65
CA LYS A 47 1.96 10.64 12.74
C LYS A 47 0.45 10.85 12.84
N ALA A 48 0.00 12.11 12.76
CA ALA A 48 -1.42 12.44 12.87
C ALA A 48 -2.22 11.88 11.69
N ALA A 49 -1.65 11.88 10.49
CA ALA A 49 -2.24 11.26 9.32
C ALA A 49 -2.36 9.74 9.48
N ALA A 50 -1.34 9.07 10.00
CA ALA A 50 -1.40 7.63 10.27
C ALA A 50 -2.47 7.26 11.30
N GLU A 51 -2.62 8.04 12.37
CA GLU A 51 -3.67 7.87 13.37
C GLU A 51 -5.08 8.10 12.76
N SER A 52 -5.21 9.11 11.90
CA SER A 52 -6.46 9.38 11.17
C SER A 52 -6.82 8.26 10.20
N LEU A 53 -5.83 7.72 9.48
CA LEU A 53 -6.01 6.58 8.59
C LEU A 53 -6.55 5.36 9.36
N ARG A 54 -5.96 5.02 10.50
CA ARG A 54 -6.44 3.93 11.35
C ARG A 54 -7.87 4.16 11.84
N ARG A 55 -8.19 5.39 12.24
CA ARG A 55 -9.55 5.76 12.68
C ARG A 55 -10.57 5.60 11.56
N ILE A 56 -10.26 6.07 10.35
CA ILE A 56 -11.13 5.92 9.18
C ILE A 56 -11.35 4.45 8.84
N ARG A 57 -10.29 3.65 8.93
CA ARG A 57 -10.33 2.21 8.68
C ARG A 57 -11.06 1.44 9.79
N GLY A 58 -11.19 2.02 10.99
CA GLY A 58 -11.80 1.36 12.16
C GLY A 58 -10.89 0.30 12.78
N VAL A 59 -9.59 0.52 12.77
CA VAL A 59 -8.58 -0.42 13.31
C VAL A 59 -7.74 0.25 14.40
N ASP A 60 -7.16 -0.57 15.27
CA ASP A 60 -6.29 -0.11 16.34
C ASP A 60 -4.83 0.05 15.89
N ASP A 61 -3.97 0.39 16.83
CA ASP A 61 -2.53 0.57 16.61
C ASP A 61 -1.77 -0.75 16.37
N LYS A 62 -2.40 -1.90 16.63
CA LYS A 62 -1.84 -3.23 16.35
C LYS A 62 -2.03 -3.64 14.89
N HIS A 63 -2.95 -3.00 14.19
CA HIS A 63 -3.16 -3.26 12.77
C HIS A 63 -1.91 -2.85 11.98
N HIS A 64 -1.37 -3.80 11.20
CA HIS A 64 -0.18 -3.58 10.39
C HIS A 64 -0.50 -2.71 9.18
N LEU A 65 0.20 -1.57 9.07
CA LEU A 65 0.23 -0.77 7.87
C LEU A 65 1.34 -1.26 6.95
N THR A 66 1.16 -1.01 5.65
CA THR A 66 2.10 -1.42 4.60
C THR A 66 2.71 -0.18 3.95
N LEU A 67 3.96 -0.26 3.53
CA LEU A 67 4.58 0.75 2.68
C LEU A 67 4.36 0.41 1.21
N LEU A 68 3.78 1.35 0.47
CA LEU A 68 3.77 1.30 -1.00
C LEU A 68 5.04 1.99 -1.49
N CYS A 69 5.89 1.24 -2.17
CA CYS A 69 7.15 1.72 -2.74
C CYS A 69 7.04 1.84 -4.27
N ARG A 70 7.74 2.81 -4.81
CA ARG A 70 7.79 3.08 -6.25
C ARG A 70 8.44 1.95 -7.03
N ASP A 71 9.53 1.41 -6.49
CA ASP A 71 10.34 0.36 -7.09
C ASP A 71 11.10 -0.44 -6.03
N LEU A 72 11.83 -1.46 -6.47
CA LEU A 72 12.61 -2.31 -5.60
C LEU A 72 13.78 -1.56 -4.93
N SER A 73 14.35 -0.56 -5.60
CA SER A 73 15.41 0.28 -5.05
C SER A 73 14.92 1.09 -3.84
N GLU A 74 13.74 1.70 -3.95
CA GLU A 74 13.11 2.41 -2.84
C GLU A 74 12.75 1.45 -1.71
N LEU A 75 12.19 0.28 -2.01
CA LEU A 75 11.89 -0.75 -1.02
C LEU A 75 13.15 -1.13 -0.21
N ALA A 76 14.28 -1.33 -0.89
CA ALA A 76 15.56 -1.69 -0.26
C ALA A 76 16.13 -0.58 0.65
N SER A 77 15.66 0.65 0.53
CA SER A 77 16.02 1.74 1.45
C SER A 77 15.26 1.65 2.77
N TYR A 78 14.06 1.11 2.78
CA TYR A 78 13.18 1.01 3.94
C TYR A 78 13.19 -0.37 4.60
N ALA A 79 13.76 -1.37 3.96
CA ALA A 79 13.90 -2.72 4.48
C ALA A 79 15.33 -3.23 4.34
N ARG A 80 15.75 -4.05 5.31
CA ARG A 80 17.01 -4.81 5.18
C ARG A 80 16.78 -5.97 4.23
N VAL A 81 17.55 -5.99 3.15
CA VAL A 81 17.41 -6.98 2.08
C VAL A 81 18.78 -7.59 1.79
N ASP A 82 18.89 -8.88 1.99
CA ASP A 82 20.08 -9.63 1.56
C ASP A 82 19.99 -10.05 0.08
N ASN A 83 21.04 -10.67 -0.44
CA ASN A 83 21.11 -11.07 -1.84
C ASN A 83 20.07 -12.14 -2.23
N LYS A 84 19.70 -13.04 -1.31
CA LYS A 84 18.68 -14.06 -1.55
C LYS A 84 17.30 -13.44 -1.60
N GLN A 85 16.98 -12.60 -0.62
CA GLN A 85 15.73 -11.85 -0.55
C GLN A 85 15.58 -10.94 -1.78
N TYR A 86 16.64 -10.24 -2.18
CA TYR A 86 16.63 -9.37 -3.36
C TYR A 86 16.24 -10.13 -4.64
N ARG A 87 16.77 -11.32 -4.84
CA ARG A 87 16.44 -12.16 -5.99
C ARG A 87 14.96 -12.55 -6.00
N LEU A 88 14.40 -12.91 -4.84
CA LEU A 88 12.98 -13.22 -4.70
C LEU A 88 12.11 -11.99 -4.98
N LEU A 89 12.43 -10.85 -4.39
CA LEU A 89 11.73 -9.59 -4.61
C LEU A 89 11.72 -9.20 -6.10
N LYS A 90 12.85 -9.38 -6.79
CA LYS A 90 12.96 -9.07 -8.21
C LYS A 90 12.07 -9.92 -9.10
N LEU A 91 11.78 -11.16 -8.70
CA LEU A 91 10.87 -12.04 -9.45
C LEU A 91 9.40 -11.60 -9.34
N ALA A 92 9.00 -10.99 -8.24
CA ALA A 92 7.61 -10.72 -7.89
C ALA A 92 7.25 -9.23 -7.88
N THR A 93 8.18 -8.33 -8.14
CA THR A 93 7.92 -6.88 -8.16
C THR A 93 8.16 -6.27 -9.55
N PRO A 94 7.28 -5.36 -10.00
CA PRO A 94 6.02 -4.97 -9.37
C PRO A 94 4.97 -6.09 -9.43
N GLY A 95 4.05 -6.11 -8.47
CA GLY A 95 3.01 -7.13 -8.45
C GLY A 95 2.18 -7.15 -7.16
N PRO A 96 1.13 -7.97 -7.12
CA PRO A 96 0.17 -8.01 -6.03
C PRO A 96 0.66 -8.84 -4.82
N TYR A 97 1.85 -8.52 -4.35
CA TYR A 97 2.49 -9.16 -3.19
C TYR A 97 2.76 -8.14 -2.09
N THR A 98 2.67 -8.60 -0.86
CA THR A 98 3.15 -7.88 0.32
C THR A 98 4.29 -8.70 0.95
N PHE A 99 5.43 -8.09 1.09
CA PHE A 99 6.61 -8.72 1.71
C PHE A 99 6.81 -8.18 3.11
N ILE A 100 6.94 -9.09 4.08
CA ILE A 100 7.30 -8.73 5.45
C ILE A 100 8.82 -8.84 5.58
N LEU A 101 9.46 -7.73 5.92
CA LEU A 101 10.91 -7.61 6.03
C LEU A 101 11.29 -6.82 7.28
N GLU A 102 12.52 -6.97 7.74
CA GLU A 102 13.05 -6.13 8.81
C GLU A 102 13.19 -4.69 8.33
N ALA A 103 12.59 -3.75 9.07
CA ALA A 103 12.63 -2.33 8.75
C ALA A 103 14.01 -1.73 9.02
N THR A 104 14.45 -0.80 8.15
CA THR A 104 15.59 0.07 8.43
C THR A 104 15.19 1.22 9.35
N LYS A 105 16.16 2.04 9.75
CA LYS A 105 15.91 3.26 10.52
C LYS A 105 15.07 4.32 9.78
N GLU A 106 14.95 4.20 8.45
CA GLU A 106 14.14 5.10 7.62
C GLU A 106 12.63 4.91 7.86
N VAL A 107 12.22 3.74 8.39
CA VAL A 107 10.83 3.49 8.79
C VAL A 107 10.62 4.03 10.21
N PRO A 108 9.67 4.96 10.42
CA PRO A 108 9.33 5.43 11.76
C PRO A 108 8.97 4.26 12.69
N ARG A 109 9.57 4.25 13.88
CA ARG A 109 9.39 3.16 14.85
C ARG A 109 7.93 2.84 15.14
N ARG A 110 7.07 3.85 15.17
CA ARG A 110 5.63 3.73 15.45
C ARG A 110 4.84 2.92 14.42
N VAL A 111 5.38 2.73 13.20
CA VAL A 111 4.69 1.99 12.12
C VAL A 111 5.28 0.60 11.88
N SER A 112 6.45 0.28 12.44
CA SER A 112 7.02 -1.07 12.42
C SER A 112 6.46 -1.93 13.55
N HIS A 113 6.57 -3.27 13.38
CA HIS A 113 6.16 -4.19 14.43
C HIS A 113 6.93 -3.92 15.72
N PRO A 114 6.26 -3.82 16.90
CA PRO A 114 6.88 -3.34 18.14
C PRO A 114 8.10 -4.16 18.58
N SER A 115 8.05 -5.48 18.49
CA SER A 115 9.11 -6.39 18.91
C SER A 115 10.00 -6.88 17.77
N ARG A 116 9.41 -7.27 16.63
CA ARG A 116 10.16 -7.85 15.50
C ARG A 116 10.84 -6.79 14.63
N ARG A 117 10.40 -5.53 14.72
CA ARG A 117 10.84 -4.42 13.86
C ARG A 117 10.61 -4.69 12.37
N THR A 118 9.59 -5.47 12.04
CA THR A 118 9.21 -5.77 10.67
C THR A 118 8.17 -4.80 10.16
N ILE A 119 8.09 -4.68 8.83
CA ILE A 119 7.10 -3.89 8.11
C ILE A 119 6.70 -4.64 6.84
N GLY A 120 5.46 -4.51 6.42
CA GLY A 120 5.01 -4.96 5.12
C GLY A 120 5.35 -3.93 4.04
N LEU A 121 5.86 -4.38 2.90
CA LEU A 121 6.21 -3.53 1.76
C LEU A 121 5.63 -4.11 0.48
N ARG A 122 5.24 -3.21 -0.42
CA ARG A 122 4.72 -3.53 -1.75
C ARG A 122 5.34 -2.64 -2.81
N VAL A 123 5.47 -3.19 -4.01
CA VAL A 123 5.66 -2.41 -5.24
C VAL A 123 4.46 -2.70 -6.13
N PRO A 124 3.39 -1.88 -6.07
CA PRO A 124 2.15 -2.15 -6.79
C PRO A 124 2.32 -1.97 -8.29
N GLN A 125 1.73 -2.88 -9.08
CA GLN A 125 1.70 -2.81 -10.53
C GLN A 125 0.44 -2.08 -11.00
N HIS A 126 0.44 -0.76 -10.85
CA HIS A 126 -0.66 0.11 -11.26
C HIS A 126 -0.13 1.47 -11.71
N ALA A 127 -0.49 1.89 -12.91
CA ALA A 127 0.07 3.11 -13.51
C ALA A 127 -0.20 4.38 -12.68
N VAL A 128 -1.39 4.51 -12.11
CA VAL A 128 -1.77 5.67 -11.29
C VAL A 128 -1.00 5.70 -9.99
N THR A 129 -0.91 4.57 -9.30
CA THR A 129 -0.17 4.45 -8.03
C THR A 129 1.33 4.70 -8.24
N GLN A 130 1.89 4.15 -9.31
CA GLN A 130 3.30 4.38 -9.67
C GLN A 130 3.57 5.86 -9.95
N ALA A 131 2.70 6.52 -10.70
CA ALA A 131 2.85 7.95 -11.00
C ALA A 131 2.71 8.82 -9.74
N LEU A 132 1.81 8.48 -8.82
CA LEU A 132 1.70 9.16 -7.52
C LEU A 132 2.97 9.01 -6.69
N LEU A 133 3.51 7.80 -6.56
CA LEU A 133 4.74 7.52 -5.81
C LEU A 133 5.94 8.24 -6.42
N GLU A 134 6.04 8.28 -7.74
CA GLU A 134 7.06 9.02 -8.47
C GLU A 134 7.03 10.52 -8.13
N LEU A 135 5.85 11.14 -8.19
CA LEU A 135 5.65 12.55 -7.88
C LEU A 135 5.86 12.86 -6.38
N LEU A 136 5.48 11.95 -5.51
CA LEU A 136 5.65 12.12 -4.06
C LEU A 136 7.12 12.01 -3.65
N GLY A 137 7.90 11.15 -4.30
CA GLY A 137 9.32 10.95 -4.04
C GLY A 137 9.62 10.13 -2.79
N GLN A 138 8.63 9.51 -2.17
CA GLN A 138 8.77 8.65 -1.00
C GLN A 138 7.61 7.66 -0.89
N PRO A 139 7.74 6.59 -0.08
CA PRO A 139 6.66 5.62 0.12
C PRO A 139 5.42 6.23 0.76
N LEU A 140 4.27 5.62 0.50
CA LEU A 140 3.02 5.88 1.19
C LEU A 140 2.76 4.80 2.24
N LEU A 141 2.29 5.19 3.41
CA LEU A 141 1.64 4.29 4.35
C LEU A 141 0.25 3.94 3.81
N ALA A 142 -0.07 2.66 3.82
CA ALA A 142 -1.31 2.16 3.23
C ALA A 142 -1.97 1.08 4.07
N THR A 143 -3.29 1.02 3.94
CA THR A 143 -4.10 -0.13 4.32
C THR A 143 -5.18 -0.34 3.28
N THR A 144 -5.64 -1.57 3.11
CA THR A 144 -6.76 -1.89 2.22
C THR A 144 -8.00 -1.10 2.64
N LEU A 145 -8.69 -0.51 1.66
CA LEU A 145 -9.92 0.25 1.92
C LEU A 145 -11.07 -0.72 2.15
N ILE A 146 -11.23 -1.14 3.39
CA ILE A 146 -12.35 -1.94 3.88
C ILE A 146 -13.14 -1.09 4.86
N PRO A 147 -14.45 -0.90 4.68
CA PRO A 147 -15.24 -0.11 5.60
C PRO A 147 -15.24 -0.70 7.02
N PRO A 148 -15.34 0.13 8.07
CA PRO A 148 -15.43 -0.36 9.44
C PRO A 148 -16.54 -1.40 9.61
N GLY A 149 -16.20 -2.55 10.22
CA GLY A 149 -17.14 -3.65 10.46
C GLY A 149 -17.39 -4.57 9.26
N GLU A 150 -16.78 -4.30 8.11
CA GLU A 150 -16.86 -5.14 6.92
C GLU A 150 -15.57 -5.95 6.73
N THR A 151 -15.63 -6.96 5.86
CA THR A 151 -14.50 -7.85 5.55
C THR A 151 -13.99 -7.68 4.12
N GLU A 152 -14.84 -7.16 3.23
CA GLU A 152 -14.54 -7.03 1.81
C GLU A 152 -14.05 -5.61 1.46
N PRO A 153 -13.04 -5.48 0.62
CA PRO A 153 -12.57 -4.19 0.16
C PRO A 153 -13.55 -3.55 -0.83
N LEU A 154 -13.57 -2.22 -0.86
CA LEU A 154 -14.26 -1.49 -1.92
C LEU A 154 -13.38 -1.41 -3.18
N ASN A 155 -14.02 -1.49 -4.34
CA ASN A 155 -13.35 -1.40 -5.64
C ASN A 155 -14.01 -0.41 -6.61
N ASP A 156 -15.19 0.09 -6.27
CA ASP A 156 -15.92 1.09 -7.07
C ASP A 156 -15.68 2.49 -6.51
N PRO A 157 -15.03 3.39 -7.28
CA PRO A 157 -14.74 4.73 -6.81
C PRO A 157 -16.00 5.57 -6.51
N GLN A 158 -17.13 5.31 -7.15
CA GLN A 158 -18.39 6.01 -6.84
C GLN A 158 -18.92 5.60 -5.47
N GLU A 159 -18.91 4.30 -5.14
CA GLU A 159 -19.26 3.81 -3.82
C GLU A 159 -18.30 4.38 -2.75
N ILE A 160 -17.00 4.42 -3.04
CA ILE A 160 -16.00 5.04 -2.16
C ILE A 160 -16.33 6.51 -1.92
N ARG A 161 -16.69 7.25 -2.97
CA ARG A 161 -17.09 8.64 -2.85
C ARG A 161 -18.31 8.81 -1.95
N GLU A 162 -19.36 8.04 -2.16
CA GLU A 162 -20.59 8.10 -1.35
C GLU A 162 -20.32 7.86 0.13
N ARG A 163 -19.47 6.88 0.42
CA ARG A 163 -19.21 6.42 1.80
C ARG A 163 -18.11 7.21 2.52
N PHE A 164 -17.08 7.69 1.81
CA PHE A 164 -15.87 8.24 2.40
C PHE A 164 -15.59 9.71 2.11
N GLN A 165 -16.36 10.40 1.27
CA GLN A 165 -16.10 11.80 0.91
C GLN A 165 -16.03 12.79 2.08
N LYS A 166 -16.57 12.43 3.24
CA LYS A 166 -16.49 13.23 4.47
C LYS A 166 -15.29 12.84 5.35
N SER A 167 -14.69 11.70 5.09
CA SER A 167 -13.64 11.10 5.94
C SER A 167 -12.25 11.23 5.34
N VAL A 168 -12.13 11.23 4.00
CA VAL A 168 -10.85 11.37 3.29
C VAL A 168 -10.74 12.75 2.65
N ALA A 169 -9.51 13.20 2.42
CA ALA A 169 -9.24 14.48 1.79
C ALA A 169 -9.25 14.40 0.26
N ALA A 170 -8.91 13.24 -0.31
CA ALA A 170 -8.89 13.01 -1.74
C ALA A 170 -9.35 11.59 -2.11
N ILE A 171 -9.97 11.48 -3.28
CA ILE A 171 -10.28 10.20 -3.92
C ILE A 171 -9.73 10.26 -5.33
N VAL A 172 -8.87 9.33 -5.70
CA VAL A 172 -8.32 9.19 -7.04
C VAL A 172 -9.06 8.07 -7.74
N ASP A 173 -9.92 8.44 -8.70
CA ASP A 173 -10.72 7.52 -9.48
C ASP A 173 -9.99 7.14 -10.77
N ALA A 174 -9.60 5.90 -10.90
CA ALA A 174 -9.07 5.30 -12.13
C ALA A 174 -9.91 4.10 -12.59
N GLY A 175 -11.18 4.07 -12.23
CA GLY A 175 -12.08 2.94 -12.48
C GLY A 175 -11.97 1.86 -11.41
N ALA A 176 -12.64 0.73 -11.65
CA ALA A 176 -12.67 -0.38 -10.72
C ALA A 176 -11.31 -1.07 -10.60
N CYS A 177 -10.98 -1.48 -9.37
CA CYS A 177 -9.84 -2.34 -9.05
C CYS A 177 -10.30 -3.80 -8.87
N PRO A 178 -9.38 -4.78 -8.90
CA PRO A 178 -9.67 -6.10 -8.36
C PRO A 178 -10.10 -6.05 -6.89
N MET A 179 -10.74 -7.11 -6.41
CA MET A 179 -11.18 -7.25 -5.00
C MET A 179 -10.44 -8.39 -4.29
N GLN A 180 -9.28 -8.77 -4.78
CA GLN A 180 -8.48 -9.82 -4.19
C GLN A 180 -7.36 -9.22 -3.33
N PRO A 181 -7.13 -9.73 -2.11
CA PRO A 181 -6.02 -9.29 -1.29
C PRO A 181 -4.68 -9.68 -1.94
N THR A 182 -3.62 -9.03 -1.51
CA THR A 182 -2.27 -9.43 -1.91
C THR A 182 -1.88 -10.77 -1.32
N THR A 183 -1.00 -11.49 -2.01
CA THR A 183 -0.27 -12.61 -1.42
C THR A 183 0.77 -12.07 -0.46
N VAL A 184 0.79 -12.58 0.77
CA VAL A 184 1.70 -12.12 1.83
C VAL A 184 2.79 -13.15 2.06
N ILE A 185 4.03 -12.70 1.89
CA ILE A 185 5.25 -13.52 2.05
C ILE A 185 6.09 -12.92 3.17
N ASP A 186 6.39 -13.71 4.19
CA ASP A 186 7.32 -13.33 5.24
C ASP A 186 8.74 -13.72 4.85
N LEU A 187 9.59 -12.71 4.66
CA LEU A 187 11.02 -12.85 4.35
C LEU A 187 11.91 -12.51 5.55
N SER A 188 11.34 -12.25 6.72
CA SER A 188 12.11 -11.85 7.91
C SER A 188 12.80 -13.00 8.64
N ASN A 189 12.58 -14.23 8.19
CA ASN A 189 13.17 -15.47 8.75
C ASN A 189 14.15 -16.11 7.76
N ASP A 190 14.64 -17.31 8.09
CA ASP A 190 15.67 -18.03 7.29
C ASP A 190 15.20 -18.54 5.91
N GLY A 191 14.03 -18.17 5.48
CA GLY A 191 13.50 -18.49 4.15
C GLY A 191 12.12 -17.89 3.96
N PRO A 192 11.62 -17.87 2.73
CA PRO A 192 10.30 -17.31 2.45
C PRO A 192 9.21 -18.21 3.05
N ILE A 193 8.26 -17.60 3.76
CA ILE A 193 7.09 -18.26 4.33
C ILE A 193 5.83 -17.63 3.72
N LEU A 194 4.97 -18.45 3.13
CA LEU A 194 3.67 -18.03 2.66
C LEU A 194 2.74 -17.82 3.87
N VAL A 195 2.44 -16.55 4.17
CA VAL A 195 1.54 -16.17 5.27
C VAL A 195 0.08 -16.20 4.83
N ARG A 196 -0.18 -15.77 3.61
CA ARG A 196 -1.51 -15.75 3.00
C ARG A 196 -1.39 -15.78 1.48
N GLN A 197 -2.10 -16.70 0.86
CA GLN A 197 -2.29 -16.65 -0.58
C GLN A 197 -3.37 -15.64 -0.92
N GLY A 198 -3.09 -14.81 -1.90
CA GLY A 198 -4.02 -13.84 -2.47
C GLY A 198 -3.90 -13.82 -3.99
N ARG A 199 -3.91 -12.63 -4.58
CA ARG A 199 -3.85 -12.44 -6.03
C ARG A 199 -2.52 -12.86 -6.66
N GLY A 200 -1.39 -12.69 -5.95
CA GLY A 200 -0.07 -13.09 -6.46
C GLY A 200 0.11 -14.60 -6.40
N ASP A 201 0.65 -15.18 -7.48
CA ASP A 201 0.96 -16.60 -7.54
C ASP A 201 2.21 -16.91 -6.68
N PRO A 202 2.10 -17.69 -5.59
CA PRO A 202 3.25 -18.04 -4.76
C PRO A 202 4.28 -18.92 -5.49
N ALA A 203 3.89 -19.61 -6.55
CA ALA A 203 4.80 -20.45 -7.36
C ALA A 203 5.93 -19.65 -8.03
N VAL A 204 5.72 -18.36 -8.29
CA VAL A 204 6.76 -17.44 -8.79
C VAL A 204 7.97 -17.38 -7.83
N LEU A 205 7.74 -17.60 -6.54
CA LEU A 205 8.76 -17.61 -5.49
C LEU A 205 9.16 -19.02 -5.05
N GLY A 206 8.75 -20.04 -5.81
CA GLY A 206 9.02 -21.44 -5.47
C GLY A 206 8.23 -21.95 -4.26
N LEU A 207 7.13 -21.29 -3.90
CA LEU A 207 6.26 -21.67 -2.79
C LEU A 207 5.00 -22.36 -3.32
N SER A 208 4.50 -23.33 -2.56
CA SER A 208 3.22 -24.00 -2.84
C SER A 208 2.17 -23.53 -1.82
N ALA A 209 0.90 -23.56 -2.24
CA ALA A 209 -0.23 -23.20 -1.39
C ALA A 209 -0.41 -24.16 -0.18
N ASP A 210 0.23 -25.33 -0.23
CA ASP A 210 0.10 -26.42 0.74
C ASP A 210 1.32 -26.52 1.70
N SER A 211 2.11 -25.47 1.84
CA SER A 211 3.31 -25.44 2.70
C SER A 211 3.15 -24.60 3.95
#